data_3a19b191dc92493dc1c35876eb60086b
#
_entry.id   3a19b191dc92493dc1c35876eb60086b
#
_cell.length_a   1.000
_cell.length_b   1.000
_cell.length_c   1.000
_cell.angle_alpha   90.00
_cell.angle_beta   90.00
_cell.angle_gamma   90.00
#
_symmetry.space_group_name_H-M   'P 1'
#
loop_
_entity.id
_entity.type
_entity.pdbx_description
1 polymer ?
#
loop_
_entity_poly.entity_id
_entity_poly.type
_entity_poly.pdbx_seq_one_letter_code
_entity_poly.pdbx_strand_id
1 'polypeptide(L)'
;LRPLLLKARENGVLVNFDMEQFALKDLTLELFMRCCEEIDFQAGIAMQAYLRSGDEDAARIIEWSKRTGRQVTVRLVKGAYWDYETIHAEEMGWPVPVWSRKCDSDACFERMARAFIHSTPRTQDEGGVKLALGSHNARSIGAAIAELEKVGLPKAALELQMLYGMAPELKQAASE
;
A
#
# COMPACT_ATOMS: atom_id res chain seq x y z
N LEU A 1 1.63 -12.33 -18.20
CA LEU A 1 2.28 -11.54 -17.14
C LEU A 1 3.80 -11.70 -17.18
N ARG A 2 4.36 -12.94 -17.12
CA ARG A 2 5.82 -13.18 -17.04
C ARG A 2 6.68 -12.43 -18.09
N PRO A 3 6.35 -12.40 -19.41
CA PRO A 3 7.14 -11.64 -20.38
C PRO A 3 7.17 -10.13 -20.10
N LEU A 4 6.07 -9.57 -19.58
CA LEU A 4 5.98 -8.17 -19.19
C LEU A 4 6.92 -7.86 -18.02
N LEU A 5 6.92 -8.72 -16.98
CA LEU A 5 7.77 -8.53 -15.81
C LEU A 5 9.26 -8.67 -16.14
N LEU A 6 9.62 -9.59 -17.03
CA LEU A 6 10.99 -9.72 -17.53
C LEU A 6 11.41 -8.46 -18.29
N LYS A 7 10.52 -7.90 -19.11
CA LYS A 7 10.80 -6.66 -19.85
C LYS A 7 10.91 -5.44 -18.93
N ALA A 8 10.08 -5.37 -17.89
CA ALA A 8 10.17 -4.34 -16.85
C ALA A 8 11.50 -4.41 -16.10
N ARG A 9 11.95 -5.61 -15.72
CA ARG A 9 13.25 -5.83 -15.10
C ARG A 9 14.40 -5.33 -16.00
N GLU A 10 14.42 -5.73 -17.28
CA GLU A 10 15.44 -5.33 -18.24
C GLU A 10 15.56 -3.80 -18.39
N ASN A 11 14.45 -3.08 -18.24
CA ASN A 11 14.41 -1.62 -18.40
C ASN A 11 14.39 -0.85 -17.07
N GLY A 12 14.49 -1.53 -15.93
CA GLY A 12 14.46 -0.89 -14.61
C GLY A 12 13.14 -0.17 -14.28
N VAL A 13 12.01 -0.67 -14.82
CA VAL A 13 10.69 -0.06 -14.65
C VAL A 13 9.94 -0.70 -13.50
N LEU A 14 9.38 0.13 -12.60
CA LEU A 14 8.47 -0.33 -11.55
C LEU A 14 7.16 -0.82 -12.15
N VAL A 15 6.74 -2.01 -11.77
CA VAL A 15 5.40 -2.54 -12.07
C VAL A 15 4.58 -2.57 -10.81
N ASN A 16 3.46 -1.84 -10.80
CA ASN A 16 2.53 -1.82 -9.69
C ASN A 16 1.32 -2.72 -9.98
N PHE A 17 1.03 -3.62 -9.05
CA PHE A 17 -0.18 -4.43 -9.06
C PHE A 17 -1.28 -3.62 -8.37
N ASP A 18 -2.32 -3.27 -9.11
CA ASP A 18 -3.46 -2.57 -8.54
C ASP A 18 -4.40 -3.54 -7.82
N MET A 19 -5.07 -3.02 -6.79
CA MET A 19 -6.06 -3.73 -6.02
C MET A 19 -7.43 -3.12 -6.34
N GLU A 20 -8.36 -3.95 -6.74
CA GLU A 20 -9.72 -3.52 -7.05
C GLU A 20 -10.73 -4.13 -6.07
N GLN A 21 -11.52 -5.11 -6.49
CA GLN A 21 -12.57 -5.73 -5.70
C GLN A 21 -12.02 -6.64 -4.61
N PHE A 22 -12.69 -6.68 -3.46
CA PHE A 22 -12.36 -7.53 -2.33
C PHE A 22 -12.24 -9.01 -2.71
N ALA A 23 -13.13 -9.52 -3.56
CA ALA A 23 -13.14 -10.91 -3.99
C ALA A 23 -11.82 -11.37 -4.67
N LEU A 24 -11.06 -10.44 -5.26
CA LEU A 24 -9.79 -10.73 -5.91
C LEU A 24 -8.56 -10.41 -5.06
N LYS A 25 -8.75 -9.86 -3.86
CA LYS A 25 -7.67 -9.37 -3.00
C LYS A 25 -6.62 -10.43 -2.68
N ASP A 26 -7.04 -11.57 -2.18
CA ASP A 26 -6.11 -12.64 -1.77
C ASP A 26 -5.39 -13.25 -2.97
N LEU A 27 -6.09 -13.41 -4.09
CA LEU A 27 -5.49 -13.88 -5.34
C LEU A 27 -4.44 -12.89 -5.85
N THR A 28 -4.72 -11.59 -5.78
CA THR A 28 -3.79 -10.54 -6.22
C THR A 28 -2.54 -10.50 -5.33
N LEU A 29 -2.70 -10.60 -4.01
CA LEU A 29 -1.59 -10.67 -3.06
C LEU A 29 -0.71 -11.90 -3.33
N GLU A 30 -1.31 -13.07 -3.49
CA GLU A 30 -0.59 -14.32 -3.77
C GLU A 30 0.14 -14.25 -5.10
N LEU A 31 -0.52 -13.77 -6.16
CA LEU A 31 0.07 -13.62 -7.48
C LEU A 31 1.27 -12.65 -7.44
N PHE A 32 1.12 -11.52 -6.74
CA PHE A 32 2.18 -10.54 -6.55
C PHE A 32 3.41 -11.17 -5.89
N MET A 33 3.23 -11.83 -4.74
CA MET A 33 4.32 -12.48 -4.00
C MET A 33 5.04 -13.54 -4.86
N ARG A 34 4.30 -14.40 -5.55
CA ARG A 34 4.88 -15.43 -6.46
C ARG A 34 5.65 -14.80 -7.62
N CYS A 35 5.12 -13.75 -8.24
CA CYS A 35 5.84 -13.05 -9.30
C CYS A 35 7.15 -12.46 -8.81
N CYS A 36 7.17 -11.89 -7.61
CA CYS A 36 8.37 -11.33 -6.99
C CYS A 36 9.39 -12.42 -6.59
N GLU A 37 8.96 -13.60 -6.20
CA GLU A 37 9.84 -14.74 -5.91
C GLU A 37 10.48 -15.31 -7.19
N GLU A 38 9.73 -15.34 -8.30
CA GLU A 38 10.22 -15.88 -9.57
C GLU A 38 11.12 -14.91 -10.35
N ILE A 39 10.84 -13.60 -10.26
CA ILE A 39 11.48 -12.58 -11.09
C ILE A 39 11.89 -11.39 -10.22
N ASP A 40 13.16 -11.00 -10.33
CA ASP A 40 13.67 -9.82 -9.64
C ASP A 40 13.42 -8.55 -10.46
N PHE A 41 12.28 -7.90 -10.22
CA PHE A 41 11.88 -6.64 -10.85
C PHE A 41 11.52 -5.61 -9.76
N GLN A 42 11.46 -4.34 -10.11
CA GLN A 42 10.97 -3.30 -9.20
C GLN A 42 9.46 -3.47 -9.04
N ALA A 43 9.03 -3.94 -7.87
CA ALA A 43 7.69 -4.39 -7.61
C ALA A 43 6.93 -3.45 -6.68
N GLY A 44 5.69 -3.13 -7.06
CA GLY A 44 4.75 -2.40 -6.23
C GLY A 44 3.38 -3.06 -6.18
N ILE A 45 2.65 -2.84 -5.09
CA ILE A 45 1.27 -3.29 -4.94
C ILE A 45 0.43 -2.22 -4.24
N ALA A 46 -0.82 -2.03 -4.69
CA ALA A 46 -1.78 -1.19 -3.98
C ALA A 46 -2.42 -1.98 -2.84
N MET A 47 -2.58 -1.34 -1.68
CA MET A 47 -3.30 -1.90 -0.53
C MET A 47 -4.34 -0.91 -0.01
N GLN A 48 -5.49 -1.44 0.40
CA GLN A 48 -6.71 -0.66 0.67
C GLN A 48 -7.08 -0.72 2.14
N ALA A 49 -6.96 0.42 2.84
CA ALA A 49 -7.19 0.51 4.28
C ALA A 49 -8.67 0.52 4.70
N TYR A 50 -9.61 0.63 3.76
CA TYR A 50 -11.04 0.52 4.08
C TYR A 50 -11.47 -0.93 4.35
N LEU A 51 -10.64 -1.91 4.01
CA LEU A 51 -10.87 -3.32 4.30
C LEU A 51 -10.63 -3.63 5.78
N ARG A 52 -11.50 -4.45 6.36
CA ARG A 52 -11.35 -4.92 7.75
C ARG A 52 -10.10 -5.78 7.94
N SER A 53 -9.64 -6.45 6.88
CA SER A 53 -8.42 -7.26 6.86
C SER A 53 -7.14 -6.44 6.67
N GLY A 54 -7.21 -5.11 6.56
CA GLY A 54 -6.08 -4.25 6.20
C GLY A 54 -4.83 -4.45 7.07
N ASP A 55 -5.00 -4.53 8.38
CA ASP A 55 -3.87 -4.75 9.31
C ASP A 55 -3.23 -6.13 9.11
N GLU A 56 -4.03 -7.20 8.86
CA GLU A 56 -3.57 -8.56 8.61
C GLU A 56 -2.85 -8.66 7.27
N ASP A 57 -3.40 -8.04 6.23
CA ASP A 57 -2.80 -7.98 4.90
C ASP A 57 -1.45 -7.22 4.94
N ALA A 58 -1.37 -6.12 5.71
CA ALA A 58 -0.12 -5.40 5.93
C ALA A 58 0.94 -6.27 6.64
N ALA A 59 0.54 -6.99 7.69
CA ALA A 59 1.45 -7.90 8.38
C ALA A 59 1.95 -9.00 7.45
N ARG A 60 1.07 -9.59 6.63
CA ARG A 60 1.40 -10.65 5.67
C ARG A 60 2.46 -10.21 4.65
N ILE A 61 2.31 -9.04 4.05
CA ILE A 61 3.28 -8.54 3.06
C ILE A 61 4.62 -8.16 3.70
N ILE A 62 4.60 -7.59 4.92
CA ILE A 62 5.81 -7.25 5.68
C ILE A 62 6.59 -8.52 6.04
N GLU A 63 5.92 -9.53 6.61
CA GLU A 63 6.55 -10.79 6.98
C GLU A 63 7.15 -11.49 5.76
N TRP A 64 6.38 -11.58 4.68
CA TRP A 64 6.84 -12.17 3.42
C TRP A 64 8.07 -11.43 2.87
N SER A 65 8.05 -10.10 2.81
CA SER A 65 9.16 -9.31 2.28
C SER A 65 10.44 -9.50 3.09
N LYS A 66 10.34 -9.53 4.43
CA LYS A 66 11.47 -9.80 5.33
C LYS A 66 12.02 -11.22 5.16
N ARG A 67 11.13 -12.21 5.09
CA ARG A 67 11.53 -13.63 4.93
C ARG A 67 12.24 -13.91 3.62
N THR A 68 11.82 -13.25 2.54
CA THR A 68 12.37 -13.45 1.18
C THR A 68 13.53 -12.52 0.84
N GLY A 69 13.82 -11.51 1.68
CA GLY A 69 14.80 -10.46 1.39
C GLY A 69 14.33 -9.47 0.31
N ARG A 70 13.05 -9.53 -0.12
CA ARG A 70 12.52 -8.67 -1.19
C ARG A 70 12.19 -7.27 -0.67
N GLN A 71 12.60 -6.24 -1.41
CA GLN A 71 12.12 -4.87 -1.21
C GLN A 71 10.99 -4.61 -2.18
N VAL A 72 9.84 -4.20 -1.65
CA VAL A 72 8.67 -3.88 -2.46
C VAL A 72 8.08 -2.53 -2.07
N THR A 73 7.40 -1.88 -2.99
CA THR A 73 6.67 -0.64 -2.71
C THR A 73 5.20 -0.96 -2.45
N VAL A 74 4.66 -0.50 -1.34
CA VAL A 74 3.22 -0.53 -1.11
C VAL A 74 2.63 0.85 -1.34
N ARG A 75 1.73 0.97 -2.33
CA ARG A 75 0.87 2.14 -2.49
C ARG A 75 -0.33 2.00 -1.58
N LEU A 76 -0.27 2.63 -0.41
CA LEU A 76 -1.37 2.60 0.55
C LEU A 76 -2.43 3.64 0.17
N VAL A 77 -3.65 3.16 -0.08
CA VAL A 77 -4.83 3.98 -0.36
C VAL A 77 -5.95 3.66 0.63
N LYS A 78 -6.96 4.54 0.73
CA LYS A 78 -8.14 4.24 1.57
C LYS A 78 -9.04 3.19 0.94
N GLY A 79 -9.27 3.27 -0.36
CA GLY A 79 -10.11 2.38 -1.15
C GLY A 79 -11.15 3.16 -1.94
N ALA A 80 -11.60 2.62 -3.06
CA ALA A 80 -12.48 3.30 -4.01
C ALA A 80 -13.83 2.58 -4.25
N TYR A 81 -14.01 1.38 -3.73
CA TYR A 81 -15.16 0.53 -4.07
C TYR A 81 -16.10 0.30 -2.88
N TRP A 82 -16.16 1.21 -1.92
CA TRP A 82 -16.90 1.05 -0.67
C TRP A 82 -18.39 0.73 -0.89
N ASP A 83 -19.05 1.46 -1.79
CA ASP A 83 -20.47 1.26 -2.10
C ASP A 83 -20.68 -0.12 -2.73
N TYR A 84 -19.84 -0.49 -3.71
CA TYR A 84 -19.93 -1.79 -4.37
C TYR A 84 -19.76 -2.94 -3.36
N GLU A 85 -18.73 -2.90 -2.52
CA GLU A 85 -18.44 -3.96 -1.56
C GLU A 85 -19.54 -4.09 -0.50
N THR A 86 -20.14 -2.98 -0.09
CA THR A 86 -21.23 -2.97 0.88
C THR A 86 -22.50 -3.56 0.27
N ILE A 87 -22.94 -3.04 -0.88
CA ILE A 87 -24.16 -3.48 -1.54
C ILE A 87 -24.07 -4.95 -1.95
N HIS A 88 -22.95 -5.34 -2.56
CA HIS A 88 -22.74 -6.72 -3.01
C HIS A 88 -22.74 -7.71 -1.84
N ALA A 89 -22.08 -7.38 -0.73
CA ALA A 89 -22.09 -8.23 0.45
C ALA A 89 -23.51 -8.37 1.05
N GLU A 90 -24.28 -7.27 1.12
CA GLU A 90 -25.67 -7.29 1.59
C GLU A 90 -26.59 -8.14 0.69
N GLU A 91 -26.50 -8.01 -0.64
CA GLU A 91 -27.26 -8.82 -1.61
C GLU A 91 -26.97 -10.32 -1.48
N MET A 92 -25.72 -10.67 -1.19
CA MET A 92 -25.27 -12.07 -1.05
C MET A 92 -25.46 -12.62 0.37
N GLY A 93 -25.87 -11.78 1.33
CA GLY A 93 -25.95 -12.17 2.74
C GLY A 93 -24.58 -12.45 3.39
N TRP A 94 -23.52 -11.85 2.88
CA TRP A 94 -22.15 -12.00 3.39
C TRP A 94 -21.80 -10.90 4.41
N PRO A 95 -20.81 -11.15 5.28
CA PRO A 95 -20.25 -10.08 6.11
C PRO A 95 -19.65 -8.98 5.23
N VAL A 96 -20.01 -7.72 5.51
CA VAL A 96 -19.46 -6.57 4.79
C VAL A 96 -17.95 -6.46 5.05
N PRO A 97 -17.10 -6.53 4.01
CA PRO A 97 -15.65 -6.62 4.17
C PRO A 97 -14.99 -5.27 4.49
N VAL A 98 -15.71 -4.17 4.34
CA VAL A 98 -15.22 -2.81 4.56
C VAL A 98 -15.68 -2.24 5.90
N TRP A 99 -14.93 -1.25 6.41
CA TRP A 99 -15.33 -0.49 7.59
C TRP A 99 -16.58 0.33 7.29
N SER A 100 -17.54 0.30 8.21
CA SER A 100 -18.81 1.04 8.07
C SER A 100 -18.67 2.54 8.34
N ARG A 101 -17.68 2.96 9.13
CA ARG A 101 -17.44 4.35 9.46
C ARG A 101 -16.12 4.82 8.89
N LYS A 102 -16.12 6.03 8.31
CA LYS A 102 -14.91 6.64 7.74
C LYS A 102 -13.75 6.72 8.74
N CYS A 103 -14.02 7.01 10.01
CA CYS A 103 -12.99 7.10 11.04
C CYS A 103 -12.27 5.76 11.29
N ASP A 104 -12.94 4.62 11.10
CA ASP A 104 -12.31 3.30 11.24
C ASP A 104 -11.37 3.01 10.06
N SER A 105 -11.77 3.41 8.84
CA SER A 105 -10.88 3.36 7.66
C SER A 105 -9.66 4.30 7.83
N ASP A 106 -9.88 5.51 8.37
CA ASP A 106 -8.79 6.47 8.64
C ASP A 106 -7.83 5.90 9.69
N ALA A 107 -8.33 5.29 10.75
CA ALA A 107 -7.53 4.66 11.79
C ALA A 107 -6.75 3.43 11.25
N CYS A 108 -7.38 2.59 10.42
CA CYS A 108 -6.71 1.47 9.75
C CYS A 108 -5.59 1.98 8.84
N PHE A 109 -5.84 3.02 8.04
CA PHE A 109 -4.84 3.65 7.18
C PHE A 109 -3.61 4.13 7.97
N GLU A 110 -3.83 4.82 9.10
CA GLU A 110 -2.74 5.29 9.96
C GLU A 110 -1.95 4.14 10.61
N ARG A 111 -2.62 3.03 11.01
CA ARG A 111 -1.95 1.83 11.54
C ARG A 111 -1.13 1.11 10.47
N MET A 112 -1.70 0.90 9.28
CA MET A 112 -0.98 0.29 8.16
C MET A 112 0.23 1.14 7.74
N ALA A 113 0.06 2.46 7.61
CA ALA A 113 1.15 3.37 7.30
C ALA A 113 2.30 3.26 8.31
N ARG A 114 1.97 3.24 9.62
CA ARG A 114 2.95 3.03 10.69
C ARG A 114 3.68 1.69 10.53
N ALA A 115 2.95 0.60 10.30
CA ALA A 115 3.54 -0.73 10.13
C ALA A 115 4.52 -0.76 8.95
N PHE A 116 4.17 -0.15 7.81
CA PHE A 116 5.05 -0.06 6.65
C PHE A 116 6.28 0.83 6.91
N ILE A 117 6.13 1.97 7.57
CA ILE A 117 7.25 2.84 7.95
C ILE A 117 8.26 2.08 8.83
N HIS A 118 7.77 1.31 9.81
CA HIS A 118 8.62 0.47 10.67
C HIS A 118 9.27 -0.71 9.93
N SER A 119 8.75 -1.10 8.77
CA SER A 119 9.31 -2.17 7.93
C SER A 119 10.17 -1.65 6.78
N THR A 120 10.38 -0.34 6.68
CA THR A 120 11.22 0.25 5.64
C THR A 120 12.65 -0.27 5.76
N PRO A 121 13.21 -0.90 4.70
CA PRO A 121 14.57 -1.42 4.73
C PRO A 121 15.59 -0.29 4.92
N ARG A 122 16.59 -0.51 5.76
CA ARG A 122 17.65 0.47 6.03
C ARG A 122 18.89 0.21 5.20
N THR A 123 19.04 -1.00 4.67
CA THR A 123 20.12 -1.42 3.78
C THR A 123 19.57 -2.05 2.51
N GLN A 124 20.44 -2.25 1.51
CA GLN A 124 20.04 -2.89 0.25
C GLN A 124 19.76 -4.39 0.40
N ASP A 125 20.36 -5.02 1.42
CA ASP A 125 20.26 -6.46 1.65
C ASP A 125 19.07 -6.83 2.56
N GLU A 126 18.41 -5.85 3.15
CA GLU A 126 17.23 -6.07 3.98
C GLU A 126 15.95 -6.14 3.14
N GLY A 127 15.17 -7.19 3.34
CA GLY A 127 13.79 -7.21 2.86
C GLY A 127 12.91 -6.23 3.63
N GLY A 128 11.91 -5.67 2.97
CA GLY A 128 10.99 -4.75 3.62
C GLY A 128 10.10 -4.01 2.65
N VAL A 129 9.30 -3.11 3.19
CA VAL A 129 8.30 -2.35 2.45
C VAL A 129 8.67 -0.86 2.40
N LYS A 130 8.70 -0.29 1.21
CA LYS A 130 8.74 1.16 0.98
C LYS A 130 7.30 1.67 0.86
N LEU A 131 6.98 2.71 1.60
CA LEU A 131 5.62 3.26 1.61
C LEU A 131 5.47 4.37 0.57
N ALA A 132 4.51 4.19 -0.34
CA ALA A 132 3.94 5.24 -1.17
C ALA A 132 2.52 5.55 -0.64
N LEU A 133 2.34 6.76 -0.11
CA LEU A 133 1.11 7.19 0.55
C LEU A 133 0.17 7.86 -0.46
N GLY A 134 -0.86 7.15 -0.90
CA GLY A 134 -1.89 7.65 -1.81
C GLY A 134 -3.03 8.35 -1.05
N SER A 135 -2.89 9.64 -0.75
CA SER A 135 -3.89 10.37 0.03
C SER A 135 -3.85 11.87 -0.20
N HIS A 136 -5.03 12.52 -0.06
CA HIS A 136 -5.19 13.99 0.03
C HIS A 136 -5.62 14.43 1.45
N ASN A 137 -5.55 13.53 2.44
CA ASN A 137 -5.92 13.84 3.80
C ASN A 137 -4.70 14.36 4.58
N ALA A 138 -4.67 15.67 4.87
CA ALA A 138 -3.57 16.31 5.56
C ALA A 138 -3.24 15.66 6.93
N ARG A 139 -4.26 15.21 7.69
CA ARG A 139 -4.07 14.51 8.96
C ARG A 139 -3.30 13.18 8.76
N SER A 140 -3.73 12.36 7.81
CA SER A 140 -3.09 11.06 7.57
C SER A 140 -1.65 11.22 7.03
N ILE A 141 -1.42 12.24 6.20
CA ILE A 141 -0.08 12.61 5.72
C ILE A 141 0.80 13.08 6.90
N GLY A 142 0.30 14.01 7.71
CA GLY A 142 1.01 14.50 8.90
C GLY A 142 1.33 13.39 9.89
N ALA A 143 0.40 12.45 10.12
CA ALA A 143 0.64 11.28 10.97
C ALA A 143 1.77 10.38 10.44
N ALA A 144 1.82 10.15 9.12
CA ALA A 144 2.88 9.36 8.50
C ALA A 144 4.25 10.06 8.57
N ILE A 145 4.29 11.38 8.32
CA ILE A 145 5.53 12.19 8.44
C ILE A 145 6.04 12.17 9.88
N ALA A 146 5.17 12.39 10.87
CA ALA A 146 5.54 12.36 12.28
C ALA A 146 6.08 11.00 12.72
N GLU A 147 5.49 9.88 12.21
CA GLU A 147 5.99 8.55 12.51
C GLU A 147 7.35 8.29 11.84
N LEU A 148 7.54 8.78 10.60
CA LEU A 148 8.81 8.70 9.88
C LEU A 148 9.94 9.39 10.65
N GLU A 149 9.69 10.60 11.15
CA GLU A 149 10.65 11.36 11.96
C GLU A 149 10.97 10.65 13.28
N LYS A 150 9.95 10.11 13.94
CA LYS A 150 10.10 9.38 15.21
C LYS A 150 11.00 8.15 15.07
N VAL A 151 10.95 7.43 13.95
CA VAL A 151 11.81 6.25 13.70
C VAL A 151 13.16 6.63 13.08
N GLY A 152 13.42 7.91 12.86
CA GLY A 152 14.68 8.43 12.34
C GLY A 152 14.95 8.08 10.88
N LEU A 153 13.91 7.95 10.07
CA LEU A 153 14.04 7.75 8.63
C LEU A 153 14.08 9.10 7.88
N PRO A 154 14.83 9.20 6.78
CA PRO A 154 14.86 10.40 5.97
C PRO A 154 13.52 10.63 5.25
N LYS A 155 13.16 11.88 4.96
CA LYS A 155 11.93 12.22 4.20
C LYS A 155 11.80 11.42 2.89
N ALA A 156 12.90 11.15 2.19
CA ALA A 156 12.93 10.36 0.96
C ALA A 156 12.51 8.87 1.11
N ALA A 157 12.36 8.38 2.34
CA ALA A 157 11.85 7.04 2.60
C ALA A 157 10.32 6.92 2.47
N LEU A 158 9.62 8.07 2.38
CA LEU A 158 8.18 8.15 2.16
C LEU A 158 7.89 8.83 0.81
N GLU A 159 7.17 8.16 -0.06
CA GLU A 159 6.65 8.75 -1.28
C GLU A 159 5.21 9.24 -1.05
N LEU A 160 4.89 10.47 -1.48
CA LEU A 160 3.52 10.99 -1.45
C LEU A 160 2.94 10.94 -2.87
N GLN A 161 1.83 10.25 -3.03
CA GLN A 161 1.11 10.16 -4.29
C GLN A 161 -0.23 10.90 -4.20
N MET A 162 -0.43 11.84 -5.11
CA MET A 162 -1.64 12.66 -5.18
C MET A 162 -2.18 12.67 -6.61
N LEU A 163 -3.51 12.67 -6.75
CA LEU A 163 -4.15 12.78 -8.05
C LEU A 163 -3.90 14.18 -8.63
N TYR A 164 -3.64 14.21 -9.96
CA TYR A 164 -3.46 15.47 -10.67
C TYR A 164 -4.73 16.32 -10.58
N GLY A 165 -4.55 17.63 -10.33
CA GLY A 165 -5.65 18.58 -10.23
C GLY A 165 -6.41 18.59 -8.88
N MET A 166 -6.01 17.73 -7.92
CA MET A 166 -6.61 17.72 -6.58
C MET A 166 -5.66 18.32 -5.53
N ALA A 167 -6.24 19.07 -4.58
CA ALA A 167 -5.55 19.66 -3.41
C ALA A 167 -4.21 20.36 -3.75
N PRO A 168 -4.17 21.38 -4.64
CA PRO A 168 -2.95 22.01 -5.09
C PRO A 168 -2.15 22.65 -3.94
N GLU A 169 -2.82 23.24 -2.95
CA GLU A 169 -2.19 23.85 -1.78
C GLU A 169 -1.48 22.79 -0.90
N LEU A 170 -2.12 21.65 -0.72
CA LEU A 170 -1.52 20.55 0.06
C LEU A 170 -0.31 19.96 -0.67
N LYS A 171 -0.39 19.84 -2.01
CA LYS A 171 0.73 19.38 -2.83
C LYS A 171 1.92 20.34 -2.74
N GLN A 172 1.66 21.65 -2.80
CA GLN A 172 2.70 22.66 -2.66
C GLN A 172 3.36 22.57 -1.26
N ALA A 173 2.56 22.55 -0.20
CA ALA A 173 3.06 22.46 1.16
C ALA A 173 3.85 21.17 1.44
N ALA A 174 3.52 20.07 0.75
CA ALA A 174 4.24 18.80 0.89
C ALA A 174 5.56 18.76 0.08
N SER A 175 5.78 19.73 -0.81
CA SER A 175 6.98 19.83 -1.64
C SER A 175 8.07 20.72 -1.04
N GLU A 176 7.70 21.53 -0.02
CA GLU A 176 8.57 22.41 0.77
C GLU A 176 9.18 21.63 1.97
#